data_f43f9148a184a9c0c37d0c0da37d5f51
#
_entry.id   f43f9148a184a9c0c37d0c0da37d5f51
#
_cell.length_a   1.000
_cell.length_b   1.000
_cell.length_c   1.000
_cell.angle_alpha   90.00
_cell.angle_beta   90.00
_cell.angle_gamma   90.00
#
_symmetry.space_group_name_H-M   'P 1'
#
loop_
_entity.id
_entity.type
_entity.pdbx_description
1 polymer ?
#
loop_
_entity_poly.entity_id
_entity_poly.type
_entity_poly.pdbx_seq_one_letter_code
_entity_poly.pdbx_strand_id
1 'polypeptide(L)'
;MAGIKEACGVFGIYDLDGGNVVPSIYYGLTSLQHRGQESCGLAVSRTDGERGNVQFHKDLGLVSEVLREDTIRNMEGDLGIGHVRYSTTGASVAENAQPLVLSYIKGTLALAHNGNLINTP
;
A
#
# COMPACT_ATOMS: atom_id res chain seq x y z
N MET A 1 8.48 22.16 -10.72
CA MET A 1 7.36 21.90 -11.60
C MET A 1 6.06 21.95 -10.85
N ALA A 2 5.22 22.85 -11.22
CA ALA A 2 4.01 23.15 -10.45
C ALA A 2 2.91 22.09 -10.57
N GLY A 3 3.04 21.17 -11.48
CA GLY A 3 1.96 20.23 -11.78
C GLY A 3 1.96 18.95 -10.99
N ILE A 4 2.93 18.74 -10.10
CA ILE A 4 3.04 17.46 -9.40
C ILE A 4 2.53 17.59 -7.98
N LYS A 5 1.30 18.05 -7.84
CA LYS A 5 0.75 18.28 -6.51
C LYS A 5 0.16 17.03 -5.89
N GLU A 6 -0.18 16.05 -6.72
CA GLU A 6 -0.93 14.88 -6.26
C GLU A 6 -0.30 13.61 -6.78
N ALA A 7 1.01 13.50 -6.57
CA ALA A 7 1.76 12.39 -7.12
C ALA A 7 1.63 11.14 -6.26
N CYS A 8 0.42 10.78 -5.86
CA CYS A 8 0.19 9.50 -5.23
C CYS A 8 0.40 8.39 -6.25
N GLY A 9 1.00 7.30 -5.82
CA GLY A 9 1.23 6.15 -6.67
C GLY A 9 0.52 4.91 -6.13
N VAL A 10 -0.10 4.18 -7.03
CA VAL A 10 -0.75 2.91 -6.73
C VAL A 10 -0.07 1.82 -7.54
N PHE A 11 0.22 0.70 -6.92
CA PHE A 11 0.86 -0.44 -7.55
C PHE A 11 0.12 -1.71 -7.19
N GLY A 12 -0.23 -2.51 -8.19
CA GLY A 12 -0.89 -3.80 -7.96
C GLY A 12 -0.19 -4.88 -8.75
N ILE A 13 -0.16 -6.10 -8.20
CA ILE A 13 0.50 -7.21 -8.86
C ILE A 13 -0.15 -8.53 -8.44
N TYR A 14 -0.27 -9.44 -9.38
CA TYR A 14 -0.71 -10.80 -9.16
C TYR A 14 0.26 -11.73 -9.90
N ASP A 15 0.88 -12.64 -9.15
CA ASP A 15 1.80 -13.61 -9.74
C ASP A 15 1.04 -14.91 -10.00
N LEU A 16 0.79 -15.19 -11.28
CA LEU A 16 0.04 -16.37 -11.69
C LEU A 16 0.74 -17.68 -11.34
N ASP A 17 2.05 -17.63 -11.13
CA ASP A 17 2.84 -18.81 -10.76
C ASP A 17 2.92 -19.00 -9.24
N GLY A 18 2.26 -18.14 -8.48
CA GLY A 18 2.18 -18.30 -7.04
C GLY A 18 3.39 -17.78 -6.27
N GLY A 19 4.28 -17.03 -6.90
CA GLY A 19 5.45 -16.47 -6.22
C GLY A 19 5.07 -15.35 -5.26
N ASN A 20 5.99 -15.01 -4.37
CA ASN A 20 5.79 -13.94 -3.41
C ASN A 20 5.96 -12.57 -4.06
N VAL A 21 4.90 -11.76 -4.04
CA VAL A 21 4.91 -10.45 -4.70
C VAL A 21 5.43 -9.32 -3.81
N VAL A 22 5.70 -9.57 -2.54
CA VAL A 22 6.13 -8.51 -1.61
C VAL A 22 7.39 -7.78 -2.12
N PRO A 23 8.45 -8.48 -2.56
CA PRO A 23 9.62 -7.77 -3.09
C PRO A 23 9.29 -6.90 -4.30
N SER A 24 8.42 -7.39 -5.18
CA SER A 24 8.04 -6.62 -6.37
C SER A 24 7.26 -5.37 -6.01
N ILE A 25 6.40 -5.45 -5.00
CA ILE A 25 5.66 -4.28 -4.53
C ILE A 25 6.63 -3.27 -3.92
N TYR A 26 7.59 -3.74 -3.13
CA TYR A 26 8.60 -2.86 -2.56
C TYR A 26 9.35 -2.08 -3.64
N TYR A 27 9.83 -2.78 -4.66
CA TYR A 27 10.55 -2.12 -5.74
C TYR A 27 9.65 -1.22 -6.57
N GLY A 28 8.40 -1.62 -6.78
CA GLY A 28 7.42 -0.78 -7.47
C GLY A 28 7.15 0.51 -6.73
N LEU A 29 6.95 0.45 -5.43
CA LEU A 29 6.72 1.63 -4.61
C LEU A 29 7.96 2.53 -4.56
N THR A 30 9.14 1.93 -4.49
CA THR A 30 10.39 2.70 -4.54
C THR A 30 10.50 3.47 -5.85
N SER A 31 10.07 2.89 -6.96
CA SER A 31 10.08 3.57 -8.25
C SER A 31 9.06 4.70 -8.33
N LEU A 32 7.97 4.61 -7.60
CA LEU A 32 6.94 5.65 -7.55
C LEU A 32 7.24 6.73 -6.52
N GLN A 33 8.21 6.49 -5.65
CA GLN A 33 8.55 7.41 -4.59
C GLN A 33 9.23 8.65 -5.13
N HIS A 34 8.81 9.80 -4.68
CA HIS A 34 9.42 11.08 -5.01
C HIS A 34 9.71 11.85 -3.74
N ARG A 35 10.46 12.92 -3.90
CA ARG A 35 10.73 13.83 -2.80
C ARG A 35 9.42 14.38 -2.24
N GLY A 36 9.30 14.39 -0.92
CA GLY A 36 8.12 14.89 -0.25
C GLY A 36 7.05 13.82 0.00
N GLN A 37 7.33 12.58 -0.32
CA GLN A 37 6.41 11.48 -0.03
C GLN A 37 6.17 11.40 1.48
N GLU A 38 4.92 11.20 1.86
CA GLU A 38 4.45 11.30 3.23
C GLU A 38 4.20 9.97 3.90
N SER A 39 3.60 9.03 3.19
CA SER A 39 3.26 7.74 3.75
C SER A 39 3.29 6.67 2.67
N CYS A 40 3.34 5.43 3.09
CA CYS A 40 3.26 4.31 2.17
C CYS A 40 2.77 3.07 2.90
N GLY A 41 2.41 2.07 2.13
CA GLY A 41 1.97 0.81 2.68
C GLY A 41 1.75 -0.23 1.60
N LEU A 42 1.60 -1.47 2.05
CA LEU A 42 1.25 -2.57 1.16
C LEU A 42 0.30 -3.53 1.87
N ALA A 43 -0.42 -4.28 1.07
CA ALA A 43 -1.26 -5.37 1.56
C ALA A 43 -1.12 -6.54 0.58
N VAL A 44 -0.97 -7.74 1.11
CA VAL A 44 -0.79 -8.95 0.31
C VAL A 44 -1.67 -10.07 0.84
N SER A 45 -1.98 -10.99 -0.04
CA SER A 45 -2.78 -12.16 0.30
C SER A 45 -2.36 -13.33 -0.57
N ARG A 46 -2.60 -14.54 -0.06
CA ARG A 46 -2.43 -15.76 -0.87
C ARG A 46 -3.79 -16.15 -1.47
N THR A 47 -3.83 -16.30 -2.78
CA THR A 47 -5.08 -16.72 -3.45
C THR A 47 -5.42 -18.17 -3.16
N ASP A 48 -4.42 -18.98 -2.78
CA ASP A 48 -4.60 -20.37 -2.41
C ASP A 48 -4.66 -20.60 -0.89
N GLY A 49 -4.67 -19.50 -0.13
CA GLY A 49 -4.68 -19.58 1.33
C GLY A 49 -6.06 -19.46 1.94
N GLU A 50 -6.09 -19.28 3.23
CA GLU A 50 -7.34 -19.10 3.95
C GLU A 50 -8.03 -17.81 3.58
N ARG A 51 -9.36 -17.88 3.50
CA ARG A 51 -10.18 -16.73 3.18
C ARG A 51 -10.02 -15.64 4.24
N GLY A 52 -9.86 -14.41 3.79
CA GLY A 52 -9.76 -13.27 4.68
C GLY A 52 -8.38 -13.02 5.27
N ASN A 53 -7.40 -13.82 4.88
CA ASN A 53 -6.04 -13.67 5.41
C ASN A 53 -5.27 -12.65 4.56
N VAL A 54 -5.28 -11.40 5.02
CA VAL A 54 -4.53 -10.31 4.39
C VAL A 54 -3.49 -9.82 5.38
N GLN A 55 -2.24 -9.79 4.94
CA GLN A 55 -1.15 -9.19 5.70
C GLN A 55 -0.91 -7.79 5.15
N PHE A 56 -0.72 -6.83 6.03
CA PHE A 56 -0.47 -5.47 5.59
C PHE A 56 0.42 -4.73 6.57
N HIS A 57 1.09 -3.71 6.05
CA HIS A 57 1.84 -2.76 6.86
C HIS A 57 1.82 -1.41 6.18
N LYS A 58 1.60 -0.36 6.96
CA LYS A 58 1.56 1.01 6.45
C LYS A 58 1.93 1.97 7.57
N ASP A 59 2.55 3.08 7.20
CA ASP A 59 2.92 4.10 8.17
C ASP A 59 3.32 5.38 7.43
N LEU A 60 3.59 6.41 8.21
CA LEU A 60 4.18 7.65 7.72
C LEU A 60 5.67 7.42 7.46
N GLY A 61 6.17 7.99 6.39
CA GLY A 61 7.59 7.92 6.05
C GLY A 61 7.85 7.43 4.65
N LEU A 62 9.11 7.36 4.32
CA LEU A 62 9.58 6.86 3.03
C LEU A 62 9.47 5.34 2.96
N VAL A 63 9.44 4.81 1.76
CA VAL A 63 9.31 3.37 1.54
C VAL A 63 10.38 2.59 2.32
N SER A 64 11.62 3.05 2.29
CA SER A 64 12.71 2.37 3.00
C SER A 64 12.59 2.47 4.52
N GLU A 65 11.88 3.46 5.02
CA GLU A 65 11.65 3.63 6.45
C GLU A 65 10.48 2.80 6.97
N VAL A 66 9.46 2.67 6.14
CA VAL A 66 8.21 2.00 6.52
C VAL A 66 8.28 0.51 6.22
N LEU A 67 8.73 0.17 5.02
CA LEU A 67 8.78 -1.22 4.57
C LEU A 67 10.20 -1.76 4.73
N ARG A 68 10.64 -1.80 5.96
CA ARG A 68 11.97 -2.28 6.31
C ARG A 68 12.04 -3.79 6.12
N GLU A 69 13.24 -4.29 5.87
CA GLU A 69 13.45 -5.71 5.67
C GLU A 69 12.87 -6.56 6.80
N ASP A 70 13.09 -6.14 8.04
CA ASP A 70 12.59 -6.89 9.19
C ASP A 70 11.06 -6.83 9.31
N THR A 71 10.43 -5.81 8.74
CA THR A 71 8.98 -5.69 8.74
C THR A 71 8.34 -6.58 7.68
N ILE A 72 8.92 -6.63 6.50
CA ILE A 72 8.31 -7.34 5.36
C ILE A 72 8.84 -8.76 5.18
N ARG A 73 9.84 -9.15 5.95
CA ARG A 73 10.48 -10.46 5.81
C ARG A 73 9.51 -11.63 5.86
N ASN A 74 8.54 -11.55 6.76
CA ASN A 74 7.58 -12.62 6.97
C ASN A 74 6.26 -12.40 6.24
N MET A 75 6.16 -11.36 5.44
CA MET A 75 4.97 -11.11 4.65
C MET A 75 5.07 -11.85 3.33
N GLU A 76 3.99 -12.50 2.96
CA GLU A 76 3.99 -13.33 1.76
C GLU A 76 2.61 -13.35 1.13
N GLY A 77 2.59 -13.27 -0.19
CA GLY A 77 1.36 -13.39 -0.95
C GLY A 77 1.67 -13.44 -2.44
N ASP A 78 0.74 -13.94 -3.21
CA ASP A 78 0.83 -13.96 -4.67
C ASP A 78 -0.01 -12.85 -5.31
N LEU A 79 -0.75 -12.11 -4.49
CA LEU A 79 -1.57 -10.99 -4.90
C LEU A 79 -1.34 -9.85 -3.91
N GLY A 80 -1.14 -8.64 -4.41
CA GLY A 80 -0.95 -7.53 -3.49
C GLY A 80 -1.11 -6.17 -4.14
N ILE A 81 -1.23 -5.17 -3.28
CA ILE A 81 -1.32 -3.76 -3.68
C ILE A 81 -0.40 -2.94 -2.80
N GLY A 82 0.06 -1.82 -3.35
CA GLY A 82 0.88 -0.88 -2.60
C GLY A 82 0.51 0.55 -2.94
N HIS A 83 0.88 1.47 -2.08
CA HIS A 83 0.53 2.87 -2.22
C HIS A 83 1.61 3.77 -1.63
N VAL A 84 1.93 4.86 -2.33
CA VAL A 84 2.70 5.97 -1.78
C VAL A 84 1.84 7.21 -1.85
N ARG A 85 1.85 8.00 -0.80
CA ARG A 85 1.02 9.18 -0.69
C ARG A 85 1.86 10.45 -0.56
N TYR A 86 1.43 11.46 -1.29
CA TYR A 86 1.97 12.81 -1.16
C TYR A 86 0.83 13.70 -0.69
N SER A 87 0.98 14.26 0.50
CA SER A 87 -0.04 15.12 1.05
C SER A 87 0.27 16.58 0.69
N THR A 88 -0.74 17.26 0.24
CA THR A 88 -0.65 18.69 -0.01
C THR A 88 -1.44 19.48 1.02
N THR A 89 -2.32 18.83 1.76
CA THR A 89 -3.15 19.51 2.74
C THR A 89 -3.54 18.53 3.84
N GLY A 90 -3.81 19.08 5.02
CA GLY A 90 -4.35 18.32 6.11
C GLY A 90 -3.31 17.64 6.98
N ALA A 91 -3.78 16.98 8.00
CA ALA A 91 -2.92 16.28 8.95
C ALA A 91 -2.42 14.97 8.37
N SER A 92 -1.14 14.72 8.59
CA SER A 92 -0.52 13.45 8.21
C SER A 92 -0.63 12.50 9.39
N VAL A 93 -1.52 11.52 9.31
CA VAL A 93 -1.66 10.51 10.35
C VAL A 93 -1.55 9.13 9.72
N ALA A 94 -0.97 8.20 10.48
CA ALA A 94 -0.74 6.85 9.98
C ALA A 94 -2.03 6.13 9.59
N GLU A 95 -3.14 6.44 10.25
CA GLU A 95 -4.44 5.84 9.94
C GLU A 95 -4.91 6.14 8.53
N ASN A 96 -4.49 7.27 7.97
CA ASN A 96 -4.86 7.65 6.61
C ASN A 96 -3.91 7.10 5.56
N ALA A 97 -2.84 6.44 5.98
CA ALA A 97 -1.96 5.77 5.04
C ALA A 97 -2.72 4.62 4.38
N GLN A 98 -2.40 4.38 3.13
CA GLN A 98 -3.05 3.32 2.36
C GLN A 98 -2.10 2.14 2.16
N PRO A 99 -2.58 0.93 1.94
CA PRO A 99 -3.98 0.59 1.68
C PRO A 99 -4.87 0.67 2.91
N LEU A 100 -6.15 0.94 2.68
CA LEU A 100 -7.16 0.84 3.71
C LEU A 100 -7.60 -0.62 3.81
N VAL A 101 -7.57 -1.18 5.00
CA VAL A 101 -7.89 -2.61 5.20
C VAL A 101 -9.08 -2.72 6.12
N LEU A 102 -10.10 -3.41 5.63
CA LEU A 102 -11.36 -3.58 6.35
C LEU A 102 -11.71 -5.07 6.42
N SER A 103 -12.10 -5.51 7.60
CA SER A 103 -12.60 -6.87 7.80
C SER A 103 -14.11 -6.82 7.95
N TYR A 104 -14.79 -7.71 7.25
CA TYR A 104 -16.24 -7.80 7.33
C TYR A 104 -16.66 -9.25 7.16
N ILE A 105 -17.98 -9.49 7.23
CA ILE A 105 -18.52 -10.86 7.31
C ILE A 105 -18.10 -11.77 6.16
N LYS A 106 -17.85 -11.21 4.99
CA LYS A 106 -17.45 -11.99 3.81
C LYS A 106 -15.93 -12.11 3.62
N GLY A 107 -15.14 -11.50 4.51
CA GLY A 107 -13.70 -11.57 4.42
C GLY A 107 -13.02 -10.24 4.72
N THR A 108 -11.89 -10.02 4.09
CA THR A 108 -11.09 -8.81 4.27
C THR A 108 -10.93 -8.10 2.94
N LEU A 109 -11.08 -6.80 2.96
CA LEU A 109 -10.93 -5.94 1.78
C LEU A 109 -9.76 -4.99 2.00
N ALA A 110 -8.86 -4.93 1.04
CA ALA A 110 -7.80 -3.93 1.01
C ALA A 110 -8.02 -3.01 -0.18
N LEU A 111 -8.01 -1.72 0.06
CA LEU A 111 -8.31 -0.72 -0.96
C LEU A 111 -7.25 0.37 -0.98
N ALA A 112 -6.76 0.69 -2.17
CA ALA A 112 -5.90 1.84 -2.39
C ALA A 112 -6.44 2.64 -3.55
N HIS A 113 -6.33 3.97 -3.45
CA HIS A 113 -6.81 4.83 -4.52
C HIS A 113 -5.89 6.04 -4.68
N ASN A 114 -5.92 6.61 -5.87
CA ASN A 114 -5.15 7.79 -6.21
C ASN A 114 -6.13 8.95 -6.38
N GLY A 115 -6.12 9.86 -5.41
CA GLY A 115 -7.04 10.99 -5.40
C GLY A 115 -7.70 11.19 -4.06
N ASN A 116 -8.69 12.07 -4.03
CA ASN A 116 -9.44 12.38 -2.83
C ASN A 116 -10.90 11.96 -2.97
N LEU A 117 -11.46 11.41 -1.89
CA LEU A 117 -12.88 11.15 -1.81
C LEU A 117 -13.57 12.44 -1.36
N ILE A 118 -14.43 12.97 -2.20
CA ILE A 118 -14.98 14.31 -1.97
C ILE A 118 -16.40 14.33 -1.45
N ASN A 119 -17.06 13.20 -1.38
CA ASN A 119 -18.45 13.12 -0.94
C ASN A 119 -18.62 12.34 0.35
N THR A 120 -17.61 12.32 1.16
CA THR A 120 -17.73 11.75 2.49
C THR A 120 -18.52 12.69 3.37
N PRO A 121 -19.49 12.19 4.10
CA PRO A 121 -20.26 13.04 5.01
C PRO A 121 -19.38 13.66 6.07
#